data_da9203aecf6d4355d0023aaf6ac26691
#
_entry.id   da9203aecf6d4355d0023aaf6ac26691
#
_cell.length_a   1.000
_cell.length_b   1.000
_cell.length_c   1.000
_cell.angle_alpha   90.00
_cell.angle_beta   90.00
_cell.angle_gamma   90.00
#
_symmetry.space_group_name_H-M   'P 1'
#
loop_
_entity.id
_entity.type
_entity.pdbx_description
1 polymer ?
#
loop_
_entity_poly.entity_id
_entity_poly.type
_entity_poly.pdbx_seq_one_letter_code
_entity_poly.pdbx_strand_id
1 'polypeptide(L)'
;MNENLIKEALYQKYIEPTKKKRESYIGIEIEMPILNLDKKPVDFAIIHKITDRFMEHFQFHEQGRDEEGNIYAATDEVYGDILSYDCSYNNLELSMGKEKELFALQKRFSSYYSFLQKELQKYHYTLTGMGVNPYRIYNRNVPIPNGRYRMLFHHLNSYKNYQLPMYFHEYPEYGTFSSASQVQLDVDYDDLIPTLRAFSRVEPIKAVLFSNSVLLDEHEELLCCRDMFWENCTHGINPHNVGMFECDLESEEDLLAYIESTSIYCLERDGKYINSPPIRIMEYFQQPVVEGELRKMFNYRQLPSFVDEDQLYELVENVLKIAEEGLKDRGFGEEILLQPLFDRMKNRTNPAKQLLEMKEQGTGLEDIILEYSLLQ
;
A
#
# COMPACT_ATOMS: atom_id res chain seq x y z
N MET A 1 28.11 -1.92 -19.08
CA MET A 1 27.32 -1.05 -19.99
C MET A 1 27.79 0.37 -19.81
N ASN A 2 27.75 1.23 -20.84
CA ASN A 2 28.11 2.65 -20.68
C ASN A 2 27.04 3.35 -19.85
N GLU A 3 27.41 4.24 -18.92
CA GLU A 3 26.50 4.99 -18.05
C GLU A 3 25.38 5.71 -18.81
N ASN A 4 25.70 6.33 -19.94
CA ASN A 4 24.71 7.00 -20.78
C ASN A 4 23.65 6.03 -21.36
N LEU A 5 24.02 4.79 -21.66
CA LEU A 5 23.07 3.78 -22.14
C LEU A 5 22.14 3.31 -21.03
N ILE A 6 22.63 3.27 -19.79
CA ILE A 6 21.80 2.93 -18.62
C ILE A 6 20.77 4.04 -18.38
N LYS A 7 21.21 5.29 -18.34
CA LYS A 7 20.33 6.45 -18.20
C LYS A 7 19.25 6.50 -19.28
N GLU A 8 19.63 6.28 -20.53
CA GLU A 8 18.68 6.21 -21.63
C GLU A 8 17.68 5.07 -21.45
N ALA A 9 18.11 3.88 -21.04
CA ALA A 9 17.21 2.76 -20.79
C ALA A 9 16.24 3.02 -19.64
N LEU A 10 16.69 3.68 -18.56
CA LEU A 10 15.84 4.09 -17.43
C LEU A 10 14.84 5.17 -17.88
N TYR A 11 15.28 6.14 -18.67
CA TYR A 11 14.41 7.16 -19.24
C TYR A 11 13.29 6.54 -20.08
N GLN A 12 13.64 5.68 -21.02
CA GLN A 12 12.69 4.98 -21.88
C GLN A 12 11.70 4.13 -21.09
N LYS A 13 12.11 3.57 -19.95
CA LYS A 13 11.26 2.72 -19.12
C LYS A 13 10.31 3.53 -18.21
N TYR A 14 10.79 4.62 -17.61
CA TYR A 14 10.08 5.30 -16.52
C TYR A 14 9.54 6.67 -16.89
N ILE A 15 10.20 7.40 -17.78
CA ILE A 15 9.81 8.77 -18.14
C ILE A 15 9.03 8.78 -19.46
N GLU A 16 9.56 8.19 -20.53
CA GLU A 16 8.91 8.23 -21.84
C GLU A 16 7.45 7.77 -21.84
N PRO A 17 7.04 6.70 -21.09
CA PRO A 17 5.64 6.30 -21.02
C PRO A 17 4.72 7.34 -20.39
N THR A 18 5.24 8.30 -19.60
CA THR A 18 4.43 9.36 -18.97
C THR A 18 4.01 10.45 -19.93
N LYS A 19 4.64 10.56 -21.10
CA LYS A 19 4.37 11.58 -22.12
C LYS A 19 3.05 11.39 -22.89
N LYS A 20 2.26 10.39 -22.53
CA LYS A 20 0.94 10.19 -23.11
C LYS A 20 -0.06 11.16 -22.51
N LYS A 21 -0.99 11.66 -23.35
CA LYS A 21 -2.09 12.49 -22.85
C LYS A 21 -2.89 11.73 -21.80
N ARG A 22 -3.25 12.41 -20.75
CA ARG A 22 -3.99 11.89 -19.60
C ARG A 22 -5.42 12.43 -19.57
N GLU A 23 -6.26 11.80 -18.77
CA GLU A 23 -7.67 12.16 -18.62
C GLU A 23 -8.06 12.42 -17.16
N SER A 24 -7.08 12.56 -16.28
CA SER A 24 -7.27 12.85 -14.84
C SER A 24 -8.10 11.80 -14.11
N TYR A 25 -7.87 10.53 -14.41
CA TYR A 25 -8.48 9.42 -13.69
C TYR A 25 -7.85 9.21 -12.31
N ILE A 26 -8.64 8.60 -11.43
CA ILE A 26 -8.24 8.14 -10.10
C ILE A 26 -8.42 6.63 -10.05
N GLY A 27 -7.44 5.91 -9.53
CA GLY A 27 -7.52 4.52 -9.12
C GLY A 27 -7.33 4.41 -7.62
N ILE A 28 -7.93 3.40 -6.98
CA ILE A 28 -7.82 3.16 -5.54
C ILE A 28 -7.59 1.68 -5.30
N GLU A 29 -6.61 1.35 -4.47
CA GLU A 29 -6.40 0.01 -3.94
C GLU A 29 -6.67 0.04 -2.44
N ILE A 30 -7.42 -0.94 -1.94
CA ILE A 30 -7.77 -1.06 -0.53
C ILE A 30 -7.49 -2.49 -0.08
N GLU A 31 -6.46 -2.63 0.74
CA GLU A 31 -6.12 -3.89 1.38
C GLU A 31 -6.80 -3.99 2.74
N MET A 32 -7.32 -5.17 3.05
CA MET A 32 -8.08 -5.41 4.28
C MET A 32 -7.70 -6.76 4.89
N PRO A 33 -7.24 -6.78 6.15
CA PRO A 33 -7.02 -8.04 6.86
C PRO A 33 -8.31 -8.83 7.00
N ILE A 34 -8.21 -10.15 6.81
CA ILE A 34 -9.26 -11.11 7.12
C ILE A 34 -9.00 -11.67 8.52
N LEU A 35 -10.02 -11.63 9.37
CA LEU A 35 -9.94 -12.12 10.74
C LEU A 35 -10.93 -13.25 10.98
N ASN A 36 -10.46 -14.30 11.63
CA ASN A 36 -11.30 -15.34 12.23
C ASN A 36 -11.59 -14.93 13.68
N LEU A 37 -12.83 -14.55 13.99
CA LEU A 37 -13.25 -14.07 15.32
C LEU A 37 -13.16 -15.14 16.41
N ASP A 38 -13.03 -16.44 16.03
CA ASP A 38 -12.74 -17.52 16.97
C ASP A 38 -11.27 -17.56 17.43
N LYS A 39 -10.42 -16.62 16.99
CA LYS A 39 -8.98 -16.60 17.29
C LYS A 39 -8.27 -17.89 16.84
N LYS A 40 -8.61 -18.35 15.64
CA LYS A 40 -7.99 -19.47 14.95
C LYS A 40 -7.39 -18.99 13.62
N PRO A 41 -6.50 -19.76 13.00
CA PRO A 41 -6.04 -19.45 11.65
C PRO A 41 -7.20 -19.28 10.69
N VAL A 42 -7.06 -18.35 9.76
CA VAL A 42 -7.97 -18.24 8.61
C VAL A 42 -7.86 -19.52 7.79
N ASP A 43 -9.00 -20.17 7.51
CA ASP A 43 -9.06 -21.33 6.62
C ASP A 43 -9.14 -20.85 5.16
N PHE A 44 -8.06 -21.02 4.43
CA PHE A 44 -7.97 -20.59 3.03
C PHE A 44 -8.98 -21.29 2.11
N ALA A 45 -9.42 -22.50 2.44
CA ALA A 45 -10.48 -23.17 1.69
C ALA A 45 -11.84 -22.44 1.80
N ILE A 46 -12.09 -21.76 2.91
CA ILE A 46 -13.26 -20.87 3.06
C ILE A 46 -13.08 -19.63 2.18
N ILE A 47 -11.88 -19.05 2.20
CA ILE A 47 -11.58 -17.85 1.41
C ILE A 47 -11.77 -18.13 -0.09
N HIS A 48 -11.25 -19.25 -0.60
CA HIS A 48 -11.44 -19.64 -2.00
C HIS A 48 -12.91 -19.79 -2.38
N LYS A 49 -13.73 -20.39 -1.49
CA LYS A 49 -15.19 -20.47 -1.74
C LYS A 49 -15.88 -19.11 -1.77
N ILE A 50 -15.41 -18.16 -0.97
CA ILE A 50 -15.96 -16.79 -0.97
C ILE A 50 -15.54 -16.08 -2.25
N THR A 51 -14.30 -16.27 -2.71
CA THR A 51 -13.81 -15.76 -4.00
C THR A 51 -14.68 -16.26 -5.15
N ASP A 52 -14.94 -17.56 -5.23
CA ASP A 52 -15.79 -18.14 -6.28
C ASP A 52 -17.21 -17.53 -6.27
N ARG A 53 -17.80 -17.36 -5.09
CA ARG A 53 -19.14 -16.73 -4.95
C ARG A 53 -19.15 -15.26 -5.33
N PHE A 54 -18.06 -14.53 -5.00
CA PHE A 54 -17.90 -13.13 -5.39
C PHE A 54 -17.84 -13.02 -6.90
N MET A 55 -17.02 -13.84 -7.54
CA MET A 55 -16.89 -13.89 -9.00
C MET A 55 -18.22 -14.21 -9.69
N GLU A 56 -18.95 -15.20 -9.19
CA GLU A 56 -20.28 -15.55 -9.71
C GLU A 56 -21.27 -14.39 -9.58
N HIS A 57 -21.29 -13.72 -8.40
CA HIS A 57 -22.26 -12.67 -8.12
C HIS A 57 -22.01 -11.40 -8.92
N PHE A 58 -20.75 -10.99 -9.04
CA PHE A 58 -20.35 -9.75 -9.74
C PHE A 58 -19.85 -9.99 -11.17
N GLN A 59 -19.88 -11.22 -11.65
CA GLN A 59 -19.41 -11.61 -12.98
C GLN A 59 -17.94 -11.27 -13.24
N PHE A 60 -17.10 -11.46 -12.21
CA PHE A 60 -15.65 -11.35 -12.34
C PHE A 60 -15.08 -12.58 -13.02
N HIS A 61 -14.00 -12.39 -13.78
CA HIS A 61 -13.28 -13.44 -14.48
C HIS A 61 -11.91 -13.69 -13.85
N GLU A 62 -11.43 -14.92 -13.95
CA GLU A 62 -10.11 -15.28 -13.47
C GLU A 62 -9.02 -14.43 -14.14
N GLN A 63 -8.17 -13.79 -13.33
CA GLN A 63 -6.98 -13.06 -13.78
C GLN A 63 -5.70 -13.79 -13.38
N GLY A 64 -5.70 -14.50 -12.28
CA GLY A 64 -4.54 -15.24 -11.78
C GLY A 64 -4.90 -16.42 -10.89
N ARG A 65 -4.13 -17.50 -11.07
CA ARG A 65 -4.25 -18.75 -10.31
C ARG A 65 -2.90 -19.12 -9.70
N ASP A 66 -2.93 -19.60 -8.47
CA ASP A 66 -1.73 -20.08 -7.79
C ASP A 66 -1.32 -21.50 -8.27
N GLU A 67 -0.19 -21.99 -7.77
CA GLU A 67 0.35 -23.30 -8.16
C GLU A 67 -0.46 -24.48 -7.62
N GLU A 68 -1.34 -24.27 -6.64
CA GLU A 68 -2.28 -25.25 -6.08
C GLU A 68 -3.62 -25.24 -6.82
N GLY A 69 -3.78 -24.34 -7.80
CA GLY A 69 -4.97 -24.22 -8.62
C GLY A 69 -6.06 -23.29 -8.04
N ASN A 70 -5.79 -22.52 -6.99
CA ASN A 70 -6.73 -21.58 -6.43
C ASN A 70 -6.64 -20.21 -7.10
N ILE A 71 -7.77 -19.53 -7.26
CA ILE A 71 -7.81 -18.17 -7.81
C ILE A 71 -7.33 -17.20 -6.74
N TYR A 72 -6.26 -16.44 -7.02
CA TYR A 72 -5.77 -15.38 -6.17
C TYR A 72 -6.05 -13.97 -6.71
N ALA A 73 -6.49 -13.86 -7.98
CA ALA A 73 -6.87 -12.60 -8.58
C ALA A 73 -7.99 -12.81 -9.59
N ALA A 74 -9.01 -11.96 -9.56
CA ALA A 74 -10.13 -11.93 -10.49
C ALA A 74 -10.45 -10.48 -10.87
N THR A 75 -10.91 -10.24 -12.10
CA THR A 75 -11.17 -8.92 -12.64
C THR A 75 -12.56 -8.80 -13.24
N ASP A 76 -13.12 -7.59 -13.17
CA ASP A 76 -14.30 -7.16 -13.91
C ASP A 76 -13.90 -6.55 -15.26
N GLU A 77 -14.55 -6.96 -16.34
CA GLU A 77 -14.24 -6.46 -17.69
C GLU A 77 -14.83 -5.07 -17.97
N VAL A 78 -15.80 -4.61 -17.19
CA VAL A 78 -16.52 -3.35 -17.43
C VAL A 78 -15.76 -2.15 -16.88
N TYR A 79 -15.34 -2.26 -15.63
CA TYR A 79 -14.65 -1.17 -14.92
C TYR A 79 -13.15 -1.44 -14.76
N GLY A 80 -12.72 -2.70 -14.91
CA GLY A 80 -11.36 -3.13 -14.61
C GLY A 80 -11.08 -3.21 -13.10
N ASP A 81 -12.13 -3.37 -12.29
CA ASP A 81 -12.00 -3.61 -10.86
C ASP A 81 -11.38 -5.00 -10.64
N ILE A 82 -10.53 -5.14 -9.62
CA ILE A 82 -9.84 -6.40 -9.31
C ILE A 82 -10.11 -6.76 -7.85
N LEU A 83 -10.49 -8.01 -7.61
CA LEU A 83 -10.37 -8.65 -6.32
C LEU A 83 -9.12 -9.51 -6.34
N SER A 84 -8.23 -9.28 -5.38
CA SER A 84 -6.99 -10.04 -5.22
C SER A 84 -6.62 -10.26 -3.76
N TYR A 85 -5.49 -10.89 -3.54
CA TYR A 85 -4.91 -11.07 -2.21
C TYR A 85 -3.46 -10.60 -2.27
N ASP A 86 -3.08 -9.68 -1.36
CA ASP A 86 -1.71 -9.20 -1.31
C ASP A 86 -0.87 -10.08 -0.38
N CYS A 87 0.20 -10.61 -0.94
CA CYS A 87 1.18 -11.49 -0.32
C CYS A 87 0.60 -12.78 0.27
N SER A 88 -0.57 -12.76 0.93
CA SER A 88 -1.19 -13.89 1.62
C SER A 88 -2.70 -13.88 1.50
N TYR A 89 -3.34 -15.05 1.55
CA TYR A 89 -4.80 -15.16 1.67
C TYR A 89 -5.36 -14.63 3.02
N ASN A 90 -4.52 -14.14 3.90
CA ASN A 90 -4.93 -13.39 5.09
C ASN A 90 -5.29 -11.93 4.79
N ASN A 91 -4.94 -11.41 3.61
CA ASN A 91 -5.08 -10.01 3.25
C ASN A 91 -5.80 -9.88 1.90
N LEU A 92 -7.06 -9.44 1.94
CA LEU A 92 -7.88 -9.22 0.76
C LEU A 92 -7.63 -7.83 0.22
N GLU A 93 -7.50 -7.69 -1.10
CA GLU A 93 -7.33 -6.42 -1.79
C GLU A 93 -8.47 -6.21 -2.80
N LEU A 94 -9.00 -5.00 -2.80
CA LEU A 94 -9.88 -4.49 -3.84
C LEU A 94 -9.17 -3.35 -4.56
N SER A 95 -8.72 -3.59 -5.78
CA SER A 95 -8.16 -2.57 -6.67
C SER A 95 -9.28 -2.05 -7.56
N MET A 96 -9.73 -0.82 -7.29
CA MET A 96 -10.81 -0.20 -8.06
C MET A 96 -10.27 0.36 -9.37
N GLY A 97 -10.85 -0.05 -10.49
CA GLY A 97 -10.50 0.44 -11.81
C GLY A 97 -10.69 1.95 -11.93
N LYS A 98 -9.94 2.54 -12.86
CA LYS A 98 -9.86 3.99 -13.05
C LYS A 98 -11.23 4.64 -13.22
N GLU A 99 -11.45 5.75 -12.50
CA GLU A 99 -12.70 6.49 -12.50
C GLU A 99 -12.43 8.01 -12.40
N LYS A 100 -13.37 8.82 -12.85
CA LYS A 100 -13.31 10.29 -12.69
C LYS A 100 -13.99 10.77 -11.42
N GLU A 101 -15.01 10.06 -10.95
CA GLU A 101 -15.83 10.45 -9.81
C GLU A 101 -15.58 9.55 -8.61
N LEU A 102 -15.24 10.12 -7.46
CA LEU A 102 -15.01 9.40 -6.21
C LEU A 102 -16.28 8.70 -5.71
N PHE A 103 -17.46 9.30 -5.89
CA PHE A 103 -18.71 8.67 -5.51
C PHE A 103 -19.02 7.40 -6.32
N ALA A 104 -18.61 7.33 -7.59
CA ALA A 104 -18.74 6.13 -8.40
C ALA A 104 -17.85 4.99 -7.86
N LEU A 105 -16.59 5.31 -7.48
CA LEU A 105 -15.68 4.38 -6.80
C LEU A 105 -16.26 3.90 -5.47
N GLN A 106 -16.69 4.83 -4.63
CA GLN A 106 -17.28 4.52 -3.31
C GLN A 106 -18.48 3.57 -3.43
N LYS A 107 -19.36 3.82 -4.39
CA LYS A 107 -20.55 2.99 -4.61
C LYS A 107 -20.18 1.55 -4.99
N ARG A 108 -19.22 1.37 -5.91
CA ARG A 108 -18.76 0.03 -6.31
C ARG A 108 -18.06 -0.66 -5.14
N PHE A 109 -17.12 0.00 -4.49
CA PHE A 109 -16.43 -0.52 -3.32
C PHE A 109 -17.41 -0.96 -2.23
N SER A 110 -18.39 -0.10 -1.86
CA SER A 110 -19.38 -0.42 -0.83
C SER A 110 -20.22 -1.66 -1.19
N SER A 111 -20.52 -1.87 -2.47
CA SER A 111 -21.24 -3.05 -2.93
C SER A 111 -20.41 -4.32 -2.75
N TYR A 112 -19.14 -4.30 -3.18
CA TYR A 112 -18.20 -5.44 -3.03
C TYR A 112 -17.94 -5.74 -1.57
N TYR A 113 -17.61 -4.72 -0.79
CA TYR A 113 -17.35 -4.84 0.64
C TYR A 113 -18.53 -5.45 1.41
N SER A 114 -19.74 -4.94 1.18
CA SER A 114 -20.95 -5.43 1.85
C SER A 114 -21.24 -6.89 1.52
N PHE A 115 -20.99 -7.31 0.27
CA PHE A 115 -21.11 -8.71 -0.12
C PHE A 115 -20.09 -9.58 0.60
N LEU A 116 -18.82 -9.17 0.58
CA LEU A 116 -17.72 -9.91 1.22
C LEU A 116 -17.93 -10.06 2.72
N GLN A 117 -18.30 -8.98 3.41
CA GLN A 117 -18.62 -9.03 4.85
C GLN A 117 -19.76 -10.02 5.14
N LYS A 118 -20.82 -9.99 4.35
CA LYS A 118 -21.96 -10.91 4.51
C LYS A 118 -21.56 -12.37 4.28
N GLU A 119 -20.69 -12.66 3.32
CA GLU A 119 -20.19 -14.01 3.07
C GLU A 119 -19.22 -14.48 4.17
N LEU A 120 -18.34 -13.62 4.64
CA LEU A 120 -17.39 -13.91 5.73
C LEU A 120 -18.09 -14.17 7.06
N GLN A 121 -19.11 -13.37 7.40
CA GLN A 121 -19.90 -13.54 8.64
C GLN A 121 -20.53 -14.93 8.78
N LYS A 122 -20.81 -15.63 7.69
CA LYS A 122 -21.34 -17.03 7.74
C LYS A 122 -20.36 -18.00 8.37
N TYR A 123 -19.07 -17.65 8.42
CA TYR A 123 -17.99 -18.45 8.98
C TYR A 123 -17.39 -17.84 10.25
N HIS A 124 -18.02 -16.80 10.80
CA HIS A 124 -17.52 -16.01 11.92
C HIS A 124 -16.20 -15.31 11.59
N TYR A 125 -16.08 -14.85 10.35
CA TYR A 125 -14.96 -14.04 9.85
C TYR A 125 -15.41 -12.60 9.57
N THR A 126 -14.44 -11.66 9.56
CA THR A 126 -14.68 -10.27 9.18
C THR A 126 -13.49 -9.68 8.44
N LEU A 127 -13.72 -8.65 7.62
CA LEU A 127 -12.69 -7.72 7.18
C LEU A 127 -12.58 -6.58 8.19
N THR A 128 -11.44 -5.94 8.24
CA THR A 128 -11.24 -4.72 9.03
C THR A 128 -10.41 -3.70 8.26
N GLY A 129 -10.59 -2.41 8.58
CA GLY A 129 -9.79 -1.31 8.05
C GLY A 129 -8.47 -1.06 8.80
N MET A 130 -8.05 -1.95 9.70
CA MET A 130 -6.80 -1.81 10.44
C MET A 130 -5.60 -2.09 9.54
N GLY A 131 -4.57 -1.26 9.60
CA GLY A 131 -3.36 -1.39 8.78
C GLY A 131 -2.41 -2.51 9.22
N VAL A 132 -2.67 -3.14 10.37
CA VAL A 132 -2.01 -4.35 10.85
C VAL A 132 -3.07 -5.31 11.35
N ASN A 133 -3.00 -6.57 10.94
CA ASN A 133 -3.94 -7.59 11.40
C ASN A 133 -3.78 -7.85 12.91
N PRO A 134 -4.76 -7.50 13.75
CA PRO A 134 -4.68 -7.65 15.20
C PRO A 134 -4.66 -9.12 15.63
N TYR A 135 -5.08 -10.06 14.76
CA TYR A 135 -5.06 -11.50 15.00
C TYR A 135 -3.93 -12.22 14.27
N ARG A 136 -2.87 -11.49 13.82
CA ARG A 136 -1.71 -12.05 13.12
C ARG A 136 -1.08 -13.26 13.82
N ILE A 137 -1.07 -13.25 15.15
CA ILE A 137 -0.47 -14.33 15.96
C ILE A 137 -1.24 -15.66 15.86
N TYR A 138 -2.49 -15.63 15.46
CA TYR A 138 -3.32 -16.82 15.27
C TYR A 138 -3.24 -17.38 13.84
N ASN A 139 -2.74 -16.59 12.89
CA ASN A 139 -2.75 -16.93 11.47
C ASN A 139 -1.53 -17.77 11.05
N ARG A 140 -1.70 -18.46 9.94
CA ARG A 140 -0.58 -18.96 9.15
C ARG A 140 -0.08 -17.81 8.27
N ASN A 141 1.01 -17.19 8.68
CA ASN A 141 1.63 -16.07 7.97
C ASN A 141 2.52 -16.59 6.83
N VAL A 142 1.90 -17.12 5.79
CA VAL A 142 2.56 -17.72 4.63
C VAL A 142 2.17 -16.98 3.34
N PRO A 143 3.07 -16.89 2.36
CA PRO A 143 2.73 -16.31 1.08
C PRO A 143 1.80 -17.21 0.27
N ILE A 144 1.06 -16.61 -0.65
CA ILE A 144 0.33 -17.34 -1.70
C ILE A 144 1.33 -18.23 -2.45
N PRO A 145 0.96 -19.49 -2.78
CA PRO A 145 1.82 -20.41 -3.53
C PRO A 145 2.04 -19.94 -4.99
N ASN A 146 2.77 -18.85 -5.16
CA ASN A 146 3.09 -18.19 -6.43
C ASN A 146 4.53 -17.71 -6.41
N GLY A 147 5.23 -17.81 -7.54
CA GLY A 147 6.65 -17.45 -7.63
C GLY A 147 6.94 -16.00 -7.22
N ARG A 148 6.07 -15.04 -7.61
CA ARG A 148 6.21 -13.62 -7.25
C ARG A 148 6.09 -13.41 -5.74
N TYR A 149 5.05 -13.98 -5.11
CA TYR A 149 4.81 -13.76 -3.68
C TYR A 149 5.84 -14.47 -2.80
N ARG A 150 6.31 -15.66 -3.19
CA ARG A 150 7.44 -16.32 -2.52
C ARG A 150 8.72 -15.49 -2.62
N MET A 151 9.00 -14.91 -3.79
CA MET A 151 10.15 -14.02 -3.97
C MET A 151 10.05 -12.81 -3.07
N LEU A 152 8.89 -12.14 -3.05
CA LEU A 152 8.67 -10.94 -2.22
C LEU A 152 8.80 -11.30 -0.74
N PHE A 153 8.14 -12.34 -0.28
CA PHE A 153 8.22 -12.82 1.10
C PHE A 153 9.65 -13.16 1.51
N HIS A 154 10.40 -13.83 0.63
CA HIS A 154 11.81 -14.12 0.88
C HIS A 154 12.66 -12.86 0.98
N HIS A 155 12.48 -11.91 0.06
CA HIS A 155 13.18 -10.62 0.09
C HIS A 155 12.91 -9.87 1.39
N LEU A 156 11.65 -9.65 1.73
CA LEU A 156 11.25 -8.89 2.91
C LEU A 156 11.83 -9.47 4.21
N ASN A 157 11.99 -10.79 4.27
CA ASN A 157 12.46 -11.52 5.44
C ASN A 157 13.98 -11.76 5.48
N SER A 158 14.69 -11.50 4.39
CA SER A 158 16.12 -11.85 4.29
C SER A 158 17.04 -11.01 5.19
N TYR A 159 16.55 -9.88 5.72
CA TYR A 159 17.30 -9.05 6.68
C TYR A 159 17.77 -9.80 7.92
N LYS A 160 17.09 -10.86 8.31
CA LYS A 160 17.49 -11.75 9.40
C LYS A 160 18.89 -12.34 9.21
N ASN A 161 19.36 -12.40 7.96
CA ASN A 161 20.66 -12.96 7.59
C ASN A 161 21.75 -11.89 7.49
N TYR A 162 21.41 -10.61 7.67
CA TYR A 162 22.35 -9.51 7.56
C TYR A 162 22.86 -9.07 8.94
N GLN A 163 24.15 -8.75 9.01
CA GLN A 163 24.79 -8.13 10.17
C GLN A 163 25.26 -6.73 9.76
N LEU A 164 24.32 -5.79 9.78
CA LEU A 164 24.59 -4.40 9.43
C LEU A 164 24.43 -3.51 10.68
N PRO A 165 25.11 -2.34 10.72
CA PRO A 165 25.01 -1.40 11.84
C PRO A 165 23.71 -0.58 11.75
N MET A 166 22.58 -1.27 11.60
CA MET A 166 21.24 -0.69 11.58
C MET A 166 20.29 -1.56 12.39
N TYR A 167 19.20 -0.96 12.88
CA TYR A 167 18.16 -1.67 13.56
C TYR A 167 17.28 -2.41 12.54
N PHE A 168 16.98 -3.67 12.80
CA PHE A 168 15.98 -4.44 12.09
C PHE A 168 14.83 -4.79 13.05
N HIS A 169 13.59 -4.71 12.56
CA HIS A 169 12.43 -5.06 13.36
C HIS A 169 12.29 -6.59 13.55
N GLU A 170 11.46 -7.00 14.52
CA GLU A 170 11.30 -8.40 14.94
C GLU A 170 10.11 -9.12 14.27
N TYR A 171 9.52 -8.54 13.21
CA TYR A 171 8.29 -9.01 12.57
C TYR A 171 8.54 -9.53 11.14
N PRO A 172 9.21 -10.71 10.99
CA PRO A 172 9.65 -11.14 9.68
C PRO A 172 8.54 -11.35 8.66
N GLU A 173 7.37 -11.71 9.05
CA GLU A 173 6.27 -12.08 8.15
C GLU A 173 5.31 -10.92 7.89
N TYR A 174 5.74 -9.68 8.19
CA TYR A 174 4.89 -8.50 8.16
C TYR A 174 4.15 -8.28 6.83
N GLY A 175 4.72 -8.67 5.70
CA GLY A 175 4.06 -8.58 4.40
C GLY A 175 2.79 -9.44 4.27
N THR A 176 2.54 -10.38 5.19
CA THR A 176 1.34 -11.22 5.19
C THR A 176 0.24 -10.73 6.12
N PHE A 177 0.50 -9.71 6.93
CA PHE A 177 -0.44 -9.18 7.92
C PHE A 177 -0.48 -7.65 8.01
N SER A 178 0.26 -6.94 7.17
CA SER A 178 0.15 -5.48 7.01
C SER A 178 -0.69 -5.15 5.80
N SER A 179 -1.48 -4.10 5.89
CA SER A 179 -2.43 -3.67 4.88
C SER A 179 -2.34 -2.16 4.64
N ALA A 180 -2.61 -1.71 3.42
CA ALA A 180 -2.59 -0.31 3.05
C ALA A 180 -3.82 0.08 2.21
N SER A 181 -4.05 1.39 2.12
CA SER A 181 -4.82 1.96 1.03
C SER A 181 -3.89 2.79 0.16
N GLN A 182 -4.05 2.67 -1.15
CA GLN A 182 -3.24 3.37 -2.14
C GLN A 182 -4.14 4.15 -3.09
N VAL A 183 -3.67 5.30 -3.55
CA VAL A 183 -4.37 6.13 -4.53
C VAL A 183 -3.42 6.38 -5.70
N GLN A 184 -3.89 6.04 -6.92
CA GLN A 184 -3.20 6.30 -8.16
C GLN A 184 -3.87 7.49 -8.85
N LEU A 185 -3.07 8.41 -9.34
CA LEU A 185 -3.52 9.55 -10.13
C LEU A 185 -2.96 9.50 -11.53
N ASP A 186 -3.83 9.76 -12.51
CA ASP A 186 -3.44 9.95 -13.89
C ASP A 186 -3.03 11.41 -14.09
N VAL A 187 -1.72 11.66 -14.24
CA VAL A 187 -1.11 12.99 -14.26
C VAL A 187 -0.52 13.28 -15.62
N ASP A 188 -0.76 14.47 -16.17
CA ASP A 188 -0.11 14.92 -17.40
C ASP A 188 1.41 15.06 -17.17
N TYR A 189 2.17 14.84 -18.24
CA TYR A 189 3.63 14.89 -18.18
C TYR A 189 4.17 16.23 -17.68
N ASP A 190 3.58 17.34 -18.08
CA ASP A 190 4.01 18.66 -17.68
C ASP A 190 3.83 18.90 -16.16
N ASP A 191 2.90 18.17 -15.54
CA ASP A 191 2.61 18.22 -14.11
C ASP A 191 3.34 17.12 -13.30
N LEU A 192 4.11 16.24 -13.93
CA LEU A 192 4.73 15.09 -13.28
C LEU A 192 5.62 15.50 -12.10
N ILE A 193 6.59 16.37 -12.32
CA ILE A 193 7.52 16.80 -11.27
C ILE A 193 6.83 17.65 -10.19
N PRO A 194 6.01 18.66 -10.53
CA PRO A 194 5.22 19.38 -9.53
C PRO A 194 4.35 18.47 -8.67
N THR A 195 3.71 17.46 -9.28
CA THR A 195 2.85 16.52 -8.56
C THR A 195 3.65 15.64 -7.61
N LEU A 196 4.77 15.06 -8.04
CA LEU A 196 5.65 14.26 -7.17
C LEU A 196 6.15 15.07 -5.97
N ARG A 197 6.54 16.32 -6.19
CA ARG A 197 6.93 17.25 -5.10
C ARG A 197 5.78 17.52 -4.14
N ALA A 198 4.58 17.79 -4.65
CA ALA A 198 3.40 18.02 -3.82
C ALA A 198 3.10 16.80 -2.95
N PHE A 199 3.09 15.61 -3.54
CA PHE A 199 2.83 14.36 -2.79
C PHE A 199 3.87 14.07 -1.72
N SER A 200 5.16 14.29 -2.01
CA SER A 200 6.20 14.10 -1.00
C SER A 200 6.03 15.04 0.21
N ARG A 201 5.55 16.26 -0.02
CA ARG A 201 5.31 17.24 1.03
C ARG A 201 4.06 16.98 1.86
N VAL A 202 3.04 16.33 1.28
CA VAL A 202 1.82 15.96 2.02
C VAL A 202 1.93 14.60 2.73
N GLU A 203 3.01 13.85 2.53
CA GLU A 203 3.20 12.53 3.15
C GLU A 203 3.04 12.54 4.68
N PRO A 204 3.62 13.48 5.44
CA PRO A 204 3.40 13.53 6.88
C PRO A 204 1.96 13.84 7.27
N ILE A 205 1.25 14.61 6.45
CA ILE A 205 -0.17 14.93 6.69
C ILE A 205 -1.01 13.66 6.59
N LYS A 206 -0.67 12.76 5.65
CA LYS A 206 -1.34 11.47 5.56
C LYS A 206 -1.15 10.66 6.85
N ALA A 207 0.05 10.62 7.41
CA ALA A 207 0.29 9.95 8.68
C ALA A 207 -0.54 10.55 9.82
N VAL A 208 -0.63 11.88 9.92
CA VAL A 208 -1.43 12.58 10.95
C VAL A 208 -2.91 12.22 10.85
N LEU A 209 -3.47 12.18 9.65
CA LEU A 209 -4.91 12.01 9.43
C LEU A 209 -5.37 10.55 9.34
N PHE A 210 -4.49 9.64 8.87
CA PHE A 210 -4.89 8.30 8.45
C PHE A 210 -4.15 7.15 9.15
N SER A 211 -3.25 7.43 10.12
CA SER A 211 -2.58 6.36 10.85
C SER A 211 -3.58 5.38 11.46
N ASN A 212 -3.40 4.08 11.16
CA ASN A 212 -4.29 3.00 11.57
C ASN A 212 -3.56 1.67 11.81
N SER A 213 -2.23 1.69 11.96
CA SER A 213 -1.41 0.48 12.01
C SER A 213 -0.65 0.33 13.33
N VAL A 214 -1.35 0.46 14.46
CA VAL A 214 -0.81 0.23 15.79
C VAL A 214 -0.63 -1.27 16.03
N LEU A 215 0.49 -1.65 16.63
CA LEU A 215 0.73 -2.97 17.21
C LEU A 215 0.24 -2.96 18.65
N LEU A 216 -0.97 -3.47 18.88
CA LEU A 216 -1.58 -3.48 20.20
C LEU A 216 -0.75 -4.37 21.16
N ASP A 217 -0.56 -3.88 22.38
CA ASP A 217 0.19 -4.53 23.46
C ASP A 217 1.71 -4.67 23.22
N GLU A 218 2.25 -4.03 22.16
CA GLU A 218 3.68 -4.11 21.80
C GLU A 218 4.28 -2.70 21.60
N HIS A 219 3.91 -2.01 20.52
CA HIS A 219 4.45 -0.71 20.13
C HIS A 219 3.32 0.32 19.98
N GLU A 220 2.59 0.57 21.04
CA GLU A 220 1.43 1.50 21.02
C GLU A 220 1.83 2.95 20.84
N GLU A 221 3.10 3.29 21.11
CA GLU A 221 3.67 4.61 20.82
C GLU A 221 3.83 4.89 19.31
N LEU A 222 3.82 3.83 18.46
CA LEU A 222 3.94 3.94 17.02
C LEU A 222 2.56 3.83 16.35
N LEU A 223 1.97 4.96 16.01
CA LEU A 223 0.65 5.01 15.37
C LEU A 223 0.66 4.48 13.92
N CYS A 224 1.84 4.39 13.29
CA CYS A 224 2.06 3.91 11.94
C CYS A 224 3.21 2.88 11.89
N CYS A 225 3.02 1.70 12.48
CA CYS A 225 4.04 0.64 12.52
C CYS A 225 4.44 0.13 11.13
N ARG A 226 3.61 0.32 10.11
CA ARG A 226 3.96 -0.07 8.73
C ARG A 226 5.23 0.65 8.24
N ASP A 227 5.45 1.91 8.60
CA ASP A 227 6.68 2.62 8.22
C ASP A 227 7.90 1.94 8.84
N MET A 228 7.83 1.57 10.12
CA MET A 228 8.88 0.80 10.79
C MET A 228 9.17 -0.53 10.06
N PHE A 229 8.13 -1.25 9.62
CA PHE A 229 8.33 -2.52 8.92
C PHE A 229 9.11 -2.34 7.61
N TRP A 230 8.76 -1.33 6.80
CA TRP A 230 9.40 -1.09 5.53
C TRP A 230 10.81 -0.51 5.67
N GLU A 231 11.02 0.39 6.62
CA GLU A 231 12.30 1.04 6.85
C GLU A 231 13.33 0.10 7.48
N ASN A 232 12.88 -0.79 8.39
CA ASN A 232 13.76 -1.63 9.19
C ASN A 232 13.76 -3.10 8.75
N CYS A 233 13.68 -3.34 7.44
CA CYS A 233 13.77 -4.65 6.82
C CYS A 233 14.80 -4.66 5.67
N THR A 234 14.86 -5.76 4.91
CA THR A 234 15.76 -5.88 3.75
C THR A 234 15.55 -4.76 2.73
N HIS A 235 14.29 -4.31 2.54
CA HIS A 235 13.97 -3.25 1.58
C HIS A 235 14.59 -1.92 1.99
N GLY A 236 14.56 -1.58 3.28
CA GLY A 236 15.10 -0.35 3.84
C GLY A 236 16.62 -0.31 4.01
N ILE A 237 17.35 -1.40 3.68
CA ILE A 237 18.83 -1.38 3.67
C ILE A 237 19.35 -0.26 2.77
N ASN A 238 18.70 0.00 1.65
CA ASN A 238 18.89 1.24 0.90
C ASN A 238 17.71 2.18 1.22
N PRO A 239 17.94 3.27 1.96
CA PRO A 239 16.88 4.22 2.34
C PRO A 239 16.10 4.79 1.16
N HIS A 240 16.74 4.91 -0.01
CA HIS A 240 16.06 5.38 -1.22
C HIS A 240 14.98 4.41 -1.73
N ASN A 241 15.05 3.12 -1.38
CA ASN A 241 13.99 2.16 -1.72
C ASN A 241 12.70 2.41 -0.94
N VAL A 242 12.78 3.02 0.23
CA VAL A 242 11.61 3.40 1.06
C VAL A 242 11.29 4.89 0.96
N GLY A 243 11.85 5.58 -0.04
CA GLY A 243 11.54 6.96 -0.35
C GLY A 243 12.29 8.01 0.47
N MET A 244 13.29 7.61 1.24
CA MET A 244 14.15 8.52 2.00
C MET A 244 15.22 9.12 1.08
N PHE A 245 14.84 10.11 0.27
CA PHE A 245 15.73 10.80 -0.66
C PHE A 245 15.97 12.23 -0.17
N GLU A 246 17.23 12.65 -0.10
CA GLU A 246 17.63 13.89 0.57
C GLU A 246 17.35 15.17 -0.23
N CYS A 247 17.09 15.04 -1.53
CA CYS A 247 16.92 16.17 -2.44
C CYS A 247 15.47 16.32 -2.90
N ASP A 248 15.01 17.55 -3.04
CA ASP A 248 13.78 17.84 -3.79
C ASP A 248 13.93 17.42 -5.25
N LEU A 249 12.85 16.87 -5.82
CA LEU A 249 12.79 16.62 -7.26
C LEU A 249 12.37 17.92 -7.95
N GLU A 250 13.29 18.57 -8.66
CA GLU A 250 13.02 19.82 -9.38
C GLU A 250 12.96 19.62 -10.90
N SER A 251 13.50 18.49 -11.38
CA SER A 251 13.63 18.16 -12.79
C SER A 251 13.47 16.65 -13.06
N GLU A 252 13.38 16.29 -14.34
CA GLU A 252 13.45 14.89 -14.77
C GLU A 252 14.80 14.24 -14.45
N GLU A 253 15.88 15.03 -14.52
CA GLU A 253 17.22 14.58 -14.16
C GLU A 253 17.29 14.18 -12.69
N ASP A 254 16.64 14.91 -11.79
CA ASP A 254 16.58 14.58 -10.38
C ASP A 254 15.78 13.29 -10.16
N LEU A 255 14.67 13.12 -10.89
CA LEU A 255 13.87 11.90 -10.84
C LEU A 255 14.68 10.69 -11.34
N LEU A 256 15.44 10.83 -12.42
CA LEU A 256 16.31 9.79 -12.92
C LEU A 256 17.43 9.47 -11.92
N ALA A 257 18.06 10.50 -11.33
CA ALA A 257 19.09 10.33 -10.30
C ALA A 257 18.54 9.58 -9.07
N TYR A 258 17.31 9.90 -8.66
CA TYR A 258 16.60 9.15 -7.62
C TYR A 258 16.42 7.68 -8.02
N ILE A 259 15.92 7.40 -9.22
CA ILE A 259 15.75 6.04 -9.73
C ILE A 259 17.07 5.28 -9.74
N GLU A 260 18.14 5.88 -10.25
CA GLU A 260 19.49 5.30 -10.30
C GLU A 260 20.05 4.94 -8.91
N SER A 261 19.71 5.73 -7.91
CA SER A 261 20.21 5.58 -6.54
C SER A 261 19.57 4.42 -5.79
N THR A 262 18.44 3.92 -6.25
CA THR A 262 17.71 2.83 -5.60
C THR A 262 18.32 1.47 -5.92
N SER A 263 18.01 0.44 -5.12
CA SER A 263 18.53 -0.91 -5.28
C SER A 263 17.47 -1.85 -5.86
N ILE A 264 17.95 -2.81 -6.66
CA ILE A 264 17.18 -3.98 -7.08
C ILE A 264 17.48 -5.15 -6.15
N TYR A 265 16.57 -6.08 -6.03
CA TYR A 265 16.68 -7.24 -5.15
C TYR A 265 16.16 -8.52 -5.80
N CYS A 266 15.58 -8.41 -6.98
CA CYS A 266 15.02 -9.52 -7.72
C CYS A 266 15.16 -9.30 -9.23
N LEU A 267 15.34 -10.40 -9.92
CA LEU A 267 15.27 -10.49 -11.37
C LEU A 267 14.20 -11.51 -11.75
N GLU A 268 13.49 -11.25 -12.82
CA GLU A 268 12.64 -12.24 -13.46
C GLU A 268 13.32 -12.69 -14.77
N ARG A 269 13.50 -14.00 -14.89
CA ARG A 269 14.06 -14.64 -16.11
C ARG A 269 13.29 -15.91 -16.41
N ASP A 270 12.77 -16.01 -17.64
CA ASP A 270 12.01 -17.18 -18.11
C ASP A 270 10.87 -17.57 -17.16
N GLY A 271 10.14 -16.56 -16.63
CA GLY A 271 9.06 -16.75 -15.65
C GLY A 271 9.51 -17.17 -14.25
N LYS A 272 10.81 -17.15 -13.98
CA LYS A 272 11.37 -17.48 -12.65
C LYS A 272 11.90 -16.22 -11.97
N TYR A 273 11.62 -16.12 -10.68
CA TYR A 273 12.11 -15.04 -9.83
C TYR A 273 13.42 -15.46 -9.16
N ILE A 274 14.44 -14.61 -9.27
CA ILE A 274 15.79 -14.82 -8.72
C ILE A 274 16.05 -13.70 -7.72
N ASN A 275 16.05 -14.01 -6.44
CA ASN A 275 16.39 -13.06 -5.39
C ASN A 275 17.92 -12.81 -5.37
N SER A 276 18.30 -11.57 -5.10
CA SER A 276 19.65 -11.14 -4.81
C SER A 276 19.68 -10.25 -3.58
N PRO A 277 20.81 -10.11 -2.90
CA PRO A 277 21.00 -9.00 -1.98
C PRO A 277 20.70 -7.67 -2.67
N PRO A 278 20.20 -6.64 -1.96
CA PRO A 278 19.97 -5.33 -2.55
C PRO A 278 21.26 -4.80 -3.21
N ILE A 279 21.21 -4.52 -4.49
CA ILE A 279 22.31 -3.97 -5.28
C ILE A 279 21.84 -2.71 -6.01
N ARG A 280 22.61 -1.63 -5.97
CA ARG A 280 22.25 -0.40 -6.68
C ARG A 280 22.10 -0.64 -8.17
N ILE A 281 21.14 0.02 -8.81
CA ILE A 281 20.88 -0.13 -10.25
C ILE A 281 22.15 0.08 -11.07
N MET A 282 22.92 1.13 -10.79
CA MET A 282 24.15 1.41 -11.52
C MET A 282 25.22 0.34 -11.33
N GLU A 283 25.37 -0.19 -10.13
CA GLU A 283 26.30 -1.29 -9.84
C GLU A 283 25.89 -2.56 -10.56
N TYR A 284 24.58 -2.85 -10.61
CA TYR A 284 24.04 -4.01 -11.30
C TYR A 284 24.38 -3.99 -12.80
N PHE A 285 24.18 -2.87 -13.48
CA PHE A 285 24.44 -2.75 -14.90
C PHE A 285 25.95 -2.64 -15.27
N GLN A 286 26.80 -2.34 -14.30
CA GLN A 286 28.27 -2.36 -14.48
C GLN A 286 28.84 -3.79 -14.42
N GLN A 287 28.08 -4.75 -13.87
CA GLN A 287 28.54 -6.14 -13.82
C GLN A 287 28.38 -6.82 -15.20
N PRO A 288 29.33 -7.68 -15.62
CA PRO A 288 29.19 -8.41 -16.86
C PRO A 288 28.10 -9.49 -16.71
N VAL A 289 27.04 -9.34 -17.48
CA VAL A 289 25.96 -10.32 -17.71
C VAL A 289 25.01 -10.56 -16.54
N VAL A 290 23.92 -9.76 -16.47
CA VAL A 290 22.65 -10.28 -15.97
C VAL A 290 21.54 -9.78 -16.90
N GLU A 291 20.92 -10.66 -17.65
CA GLU A 291 19.72 -10.40 -18.43
C GLU A 291 18.50 -10.68 -17.56
N GLY A 292 17.56 -9.74 -17.46
CA GLY A 292 16.31 -9.91 -16.75
C GLY A 292 15.51 -8.61 -16.73
N GLU A 293 14.19 -8.72 -16.53
CA GLU A 293 13.32 -7.56 -16.37
C GLU A 293 13.46 -6.99 -14.95
N LEU A 294 13.71 -5.68 -14.85
CA LEU A 294 13.75 -4.97 -13.57
C LEU A 294 12.33 -4.70 -13.09
N ARG A 295 11.99 -5.25 -11.94
CA ARG A 295 10.79 -4.87 -11.20
C ARG A 295 11.16 -4.04 -10.00
N LYS A 296 10.48 -2.90 -9.83
CA LYS A 296 10.75 -1.95 -8.79
C LYS A 296 9.47 -1.30 -8.30
N MET A 297 9.34 -1.22 -6.99
CA MET A 297 8.40 -0.33 -6.33
C MET A 297 9.12 0.98 -5.99
N PHE A 298 8.49 2.11 -6.29
CA PHE A 298 8.96 3.44 -5.91
C PHE A 298 8.06 3.99 -4.83
N ASN A 299 8.63 4.31 -3.70
CA ASN A 299 7.97 5.11 -2.68
C ASN A 299 8.85 6.35 -2.45
N TYR A 300 8.51 7.47 -3.10
CA TYR A 300 9.19 8.73 -2.84
C TYR A 300 8.57 9.39 -1.61
N ARG A 301 9.40 9.74 -0.63
CA ARG A 301 9.01 10.48 0.56
C ARG A 301 10.05 11.54 0.84
N GLN A 302 9.61 12.75 1.13
CA GLN A 302 10.46 13.78 1.70
C GLN A 302 10.08 13.96 3.16
N LEU A 303 11.07 13.82 4.06
CA LEU A 303 10.86 14.08 5.48
C LEU A 303 10.86 15.60 5.71
N PRO A 304 9.74 16.22 6.08
CA PRO A 304 9.74 17.62 6.45
C PRO A 304 10.33 17.80 7.84
N SER A 305 11.04 18.92 8.02
CA SER A 305 11.46 19.35 9.34
C SER A 305 10.29 20.08 10.02
N PHE A 306 9.53 19.38 10.83
CA PHE A 306 8.54 20.03 11.70
C PHE A 306 9.17 20.41 13.02
N VAL A 307 8.86 21.62 13.48
CA VAL A 307 9.42 22.18 14.70
C VAL A 307 8.49 21.94 15.89
N ASP A 308 7.17 21.91 15.64
CA ASP A 308 6.17 21.63 16.67
C ASP A 308 4.84 21.10 16.08
N GLU A 309 3.99 20.56 16.97
CA GLU A 309 2.70 19.96 16.59
C GLU A 309 1.70 20.99 16.06
N ASP A 310 1.70 22.22 16.60
CA ASP A 310 0.75 23.25 16.16
C ASP A 310 1.02 23.67 14.72
N GLN A 311 2.27 23.83 14.33
CA GLN A 311 2.66 24.10 12.94
C GLN A 311 2.24 22.97 11.99
N LEU A 312 2.34 21.72 12.46
CA LEU A 312 1.89 20.57 11.66
C LEU A 312 0.38 20.63 11.42
N TYR A 313 -0.42 20.90 12.46
CA TYR A 313 -1.88 21.01 12.31
C TYR A 313 -2.31 22.23 11.51
N GLU A 314 -1.59 23.35 11.55
CA GLU A 314 -1.80 24.49 10.66
C GLU A 314 -1.56 24.10 9.18
N LEU A 315 -0.52 23.30 8.92
CA LEU A 315 -0.26 22.79 7.57
C LEU A 315 -1.37 21.83 7.11
N VAL A 316 -1.84 20.94 8.00
CA VAL A 316 -2.98 20.04 7.70
C VAL A 316 -4.22 20.84 7.32
N GLU A 317 -4.55 21.90 8.08
CA GLU A 317 -5.71 22.77 7.81
C GLU A 317 -5.58 23.41 6.41
N ASN A 318 -4.41 23.95 6.09
CA ASN A 318 -4.16 24.61 4.81
C ASN A 318 -4.29 23.62 3.64
N VAL A 319 -3.74 22.40 3.78
CA VAL A 319 -3.86 21.38 2.73
C VAL A 319 -5.31 20.92 2.55
N LEU A 320 -6.08 20.75 3.63
CA LEU A 320 -7.50 20.39 3.54
C LEU A 320 -8.32 21.48 2.86
N LYS A 321 -8.04 22.76 3.11
CA LYS A 321 -8.70 23.88 2.42
C LYS A 321 -8.38 23.89 0.92
N ILE A 322 -7.13 23.66 0.53
CA ILE A 322 -6.72 23.55 -0.88
C ILE A 322 -7.44 22.36 -1.54
N ALA A 323 -7.49 21.21 -0.86
CA ALA A 323 -8.20 20.03 -1.35
C ALA A 323 -9.71 20.29 -1.52
N GLU A 324 -10.33 21.01 -0.58
CA GLU A 324 -11.75 21.40 -0.64
C GLU A 324 -12.02 22.29 -1.87
N GLU A 325 -11.19 23.31 -2.11
CA GLU A 325 -11.28 24.17 -3.29
C GLU A 325 -11.12 23.35 -4.58
N GLY A 326 -10.10 22.49 -4.66
CA GLY A 326 -9.87 21.63 -5.82
C GLY A 326 -11.03 20.67 -6.12
N LEU A 327 -11.65 20.10 -5.09
CA LEU A 327 -12.82 19.23 -5.26
C LEU A 327 -14.08 20.02 -5.68
N LYS A 328 -14.26 21.23 -5.17
CA LYS A 328 -15.33 22.14 -5.65
C LYS A 328 -15.16 22.50 -7.13
N ASP A 329 -13.94 22.77 -7.58
CA ASP A 329 -13.65 23.10 -8.97
C ASP A 329 -13.91 21.92 -9.92
N ARG A 330 -13.82 20.68 -9.45
CA ARG A 330 -14.22 19.49 -10.21
C ARG A 330 -15.73 19.43 -10.48
N GLY A 331 -16.56 20.03 -9.64
CA GLY A 331 -18.00 20.18 -9.84
C GLY A 331 -18.83 18.92 -9.55
N PHE A 332 -18.28 17.91 -8.88
CA PHE A 332 -18.99 16.67 -8.53
C PHE A 332 -19.62 16.70 -7.12
N GLY A 333 -19.40 17.76 -6.34
CA GLY A 333 -19.85 17.85 -4.95
C GLY A 333 -19.09 16.95 -3.97
N GLU A 334 -17.87 16.56 -4.34
CA GLU A 334 -17.03 15.61 -3.61
C GLU A 334 -16.35 16.22 -2.39
N GLU A 335 -16.35 17.54 -2.24
CA GLU A 335 -15.78 18.26 -1.09
C GLU A 335 -16.38 17.82 0.24
N ILE A 336 -17.61 17.29 0.24
CA ILE A 336 -18.26 16.74 1.43
C ILE A 336 -17.48 15.54 2.02
N LEU A 337 -16.72 14.82 1.19
CA LEU A 337 -15.92 13.67 1.61
C LEU A 337 -14.75 14.08 2.53
N LEU A 338 -14.40 15.38 2.56
CA LEU A 338 -13.36 15.91 3.43
C LEU A 338 -13.85 16.17 4.87
N GLN A 339 -15.17 16.17 5.13
CA GLN A 339 -15.69 16.49 6.45
C GLN A 339 -15.08 15.63 7.58
N PRO A 340 -14.96 14.29 7.45
CA PRO A 340 -14.31 13.46 8.48
C PRO A 340 -12.84 13.85 8.72
N LEU A 341 -12.13 14.35 7.71
CA LEU A 341 -10.74 14.78 7.82
C LEU A 341 -10.63 16.13 8.54
N PHE A 342 -11.53 17.07 8.28
CA PHE A 342 -11.63 18.31 9.05
C PHE A 342 -11.96 18.03 10.54
N ASP A 343 -12.83 17.07 10.81
CA ASP A 343 -13.16 16.66 12.15
C ASP A 343 -11.95 16.03 12.88
N ARG A 344 -11.20 15.16 12.19
CA ARG A 344 -9.94 14.60 12.72
C ARG A 344 -8.91 15.68 13.01
N MET A 345 -8.71 16.61 12.08
CA MET A 345 -7.80 17.74 12.24
C MET A 345 -8.19 18.59 13.45
N LYS A 346 -9.46 18.99 13.54
CA LYS A 346 -9.97 19.81 14.66
C LYS A 346 -9.82 19.13 16.02
N ASN A 347 -10.06 17.83 16.09
CA ASN A 347 -9.97 17.05 17.32
C ASN A 347 -8.55 16.47 17.55
N ARG A 348 -7.59 16.75 16.68
CA ARG A 348 -6.21 16.23 16.72
C ARG A 348 -6.15 14.72 16.88
N THR A 349 -7.03 14.01 16.19
CA THR A 349 -7.17 12.55 16.25
C THR A 349 -6.96 11.89 14.90
N ASN A 350 -6.82 10.58 14.91
CA ASN A 350 -6.77 9.70 13.73
C ASN A 350 -7.24 8.29 14.14
N PRO A 351 -7.43 7.36 13.20
CA PRO A 351 -7.92 6.02 13.52
C PRO A 351 -7.08 5.30 14.58
N ALA A 352 -5.75 5.43 14.56
CA ALA A 352 -4.88 4.78 15.55
C ALA A 352 -5.10 5.35 16.97
N LYS A 353 -5.20 6.68 17.11
CA LYS A 353 -5.48 7.33 18.41
C LYS A 353 -6.86 6.92 18.93
N GLN A 354 -7.88 6.91 18.08
CA GLN A 354 -9.23 6.48 18.46
C GLN A 354 -9.25 5.02 18.95
N LEU A 355 -8.51 4.13 18.28
CA LEU A 355 -8.36 2.75 18.73
C LEU A 355 -7.74 2.64 20.11
N LEU A 356 -6.67 3.39 20.37
CA LEU A 356 -6.02 3.42 21.70
C LEU A 356 -6.95 3.99 22.78
N GLU A 357 -7.69 5.05 22.48
CA GLU A 357 -8.71 5.62 23.39
C GLU A 357 -9.79 4.59 23.75
N MET A 358 -10.30 3.84 22.78
CA MET A 358 -11.27 2.76 23.03
C MET A 358 -10.68 1.68 23.94
N LYS A 359 -9.42 1.29 23.71
CA LYS A 359 -8.69 0.34 24.56
C LYS A 359 -8.52 0.86 25.99
N GLU A 360 -8.11 2.10 26.17
CA GLU A 360 -7.96 2.76 27.48
C GLU A 360 -9.29 2.83 28.24
N GLN A 361 -10.41 3.00 27.53
CA GLN A 361 -11.76 2.96 28.08
C GLN A 361 -12.24 1.54 28.45
N GLY A 362 -11.43 0.51 28.17
CA GLY A 362 -11.73 -0.88 28.47
C GLY A 362 -12.57 -1.60 27.43
N THR A 363 -12.70 -1.04 26.23
CA THR A 363 -13.37 -1.72 25.11
C THR A 363 -12.59 -2.99 24.71
N GLY A 364 -13.29 -4.11 24.56
CA GLY A 364 -12.69 -5.38 24.18
C GLY A 364 -12.11 -5.34 22.75
N LEU A 365 -11.03 -6.06 22.51
CA LEU A 365 -10.37 -6.08 21.18
C LEU A 365 -11.35 -6.50 20.06
N GLU A 366 -12.25 -7.44 20.34
CA GLU A 366 -13.25 -7.88 19.35
C GLU A 366 -14.23 -6.76 18.98
N ASP A 367 -14.69 -5.99 19.97
CA ASP A 367 -15.57 -4.84 19.73
C ASP A 367 -14.86 -3.74 18.93
N ILE A 368 -13.58 -3.48 19.23
CA ILE A 368 -12.75 -2.57 18.46
C ILE A 368 -12.63 -3.04 17.00
N ILE A 369 -12.35 -4.32 16.78
CA ILE A 369 -12.25 -4.91 15.43
C ILE A 369 -13.57 -4.73 14.66
N LEU A 370 -14.69 -5.00 15.31
CA LEU A 370 -16.01 -4.86 14.68
C LEU A 370 -16.34 -3.42 14.36
N GLU A 371 -15.95 -2.45 15.18
CA GLU A 371 -16.10 -1.02 14.87
C GLU A 371 -15.31 -0.64 13.61
N TYR A 372 -14.07 -1.12 13.47
CA TYR A 372 -13.24 -0.90 12.27
C TYR A 372 -13.65 -1.74 11.06
N SER A 373 -14.63 -2.62 11.17
CA SER A 373 -15.23 -3.38 10.08
C SER A 373 -16.50 -2.74 9.52
N LEU A 374 -16.94 -1.63 10.08
CA LEU A 374 -18.06 -0.85 9.55
C LEU A 374 -17.59 0.11 8.45
N LEU A 375 -18.39 0.29 7.42
CA LEU A 375 -18.22 1.40 6.47
C LEU A 375 -18.68 2.68 7.16
N GLN A 376 -17.78 3.62 7.36
CA GLN A 376 -18.08 4.95 7.89
C GLN A 376 -18.34 5.95 6.77
#